data_adf985b4353908f1df3a3469144b289b
#
_entry.id   adf985b4353908f1df3a3469144b289b
#
_cell.length_a   1.000
_cell.length_b   1.000
_cell.length_c   1.000
_cell.angle_alpha   90.00
_cell.angle_beta   90.00
_cell.angle_gamma   90.00
#
_symmetry.space_group_name_H-M   'P 1'
#
loop_
_entity.id
_entity.type
_entity.pdbx_description
1 polymer ?
#
loop_
_entity_poly.entity_id
_entity_poly.type
_entity_poly.pdbx_seq_one_letter_code
_entity_poly.pdbx_strand_id
1 'polypeptide(L)'
;KLISEHIVNDDFGNAWMKTGYAGSGPMKIRDWRANEIIVLERNDNYYGTKAPLNRVIYRHVKESAAQRLLLEKGDIDVARNLEPNDLEQVIKNQEITTVSAPKGTIYYISLNQKNENLAKPEVRQALKYLVDYDAIGEQLIKGIGEIHQTFLPKNILGELDEKPFKLDVAKAKGLLEKAGLKDGFSF
;
A
#
# COMPACT_ATOMS: atom_id res chain seq x y z
N LYS A 1 -5.62 -30.44 7.62
CA LYS A 1 -5.36 -31.45 8.65
C LYS A 1 -4.76 -30.83 9.90
N LEU A 2 -3.65 -30.08 9.84
CA LEU A 2 -3.04 -29.49 11.02
C LEU A 2 -3.97 -28.52 11.77
N ILE A 3 -4.66 -27.64 11.06
CA ILE A 3 -5.60 -26.68 11.65
C ILE A 3 -6.78 -27.42 12.31
N SER A 4 -7.30 -28.49 11.69
CA SER A 4 -8.45 -29.23 12.23
C SER A 4 -8.15 -29.92 13.58
N GLU A 5 -6.90 -30.16 13.92
CA GLU A 5 -6.47 -30.69 15.21
C GLU A 5 -6.50 -29.64 16.34
N HIS A 6 -6.67 -28.35 15.98
CA HIS A 6 -6.66 -27.23 16.90
C HIS A 6 -7.98 -26.43 16.92
N ILE A 7 -9.06 -27.00 16.39
CA ILE A 7 -10.38 -26.38 16.46
C ILE A 7 -10.95 -26.53 17.88
N VAL A 8 -11.33 -25.44 18.51
CA VAL A 8 -11.97 -25.40 19.83
C VAL A 8 -13.27 -24.61 19.69
N ASN A 9 -14.39 -25.18 20.14
CA ASN A 9 -15.71 -24.53 20.10
C ASN A 9 -16.08 -23.93 18.72
N ASP A 10 -15.85 -24.69 17.66
CA ASP A 10 -16.13 -24.29 16.27
C ASP A 10 -15.43 -22.98 15.81
N ASP A 11 -14.31 -22.62 16.42
CA ASP A 11 -13.53 -21.43 16.07
C ASP A 11 -12.73 -21.55 14.76
N PHE A 12 -12.87 -22.68 14.04
CA PHE A 12 -12.11 -23.00 12.81
C PHE A 12 -10.57 -22.95 13.00
N GLY A 13 -10.07 -23.08 14.23
CA GLY A 13 -8.65 -22.98 14.57
C GLY A 13 -8.13 -21.54 14.66
N ASN A 14 -9.01 -20.53 14.68
CA ASN A 14 -8.61 -19.12 14.72
C ASN A 14 -7.81 -18.77 15.96
N ALA A 15 -8.10 -19.35 17.12
CA ALA A 15 -7.33 -19.10 18.34
C ALA A 15 -5.90 -19.60 18.18
N TRP A 16 -5.71 -20.81 17.67
CA TRP A 16 -4.39 -21.40 17.43
C TRP A 16 -3.62 -20.64 16.32
N MET A 17 -4.29 -20.22 15.24
CA MET A 17 -3.67 -19.48 14.13
C MET A 17 -3.08 -18.13 14.51
N LYS A 18 -3.41 -17.59 15.68
CA LYS A 18 -2.77 -16.36 16.18
C LYS A 18 -1.28 -16.54 16.50
N THR A 19 -0.86 -17.75 16.85
CA THR A 19 0.51 -18.08 17.24
C THR A 19 1.06 -19.31 16.52
N GLY A 20 0.19 -20.13 15.94
CA GLY A 20 0.55 -21.32 15.20
C GLY A 20 0.85 -21.03 13.72
N TYR A 21 1.49 -21.97 13.05
CA TYR A 21 1.81 -21.88 11.63
C TYR A 21 1.36 -23.13 10.88
N ALA A 22 0.57 -22.95 9.83
CA ALA A 22 0.08 -24.03 8.97
C ALA A 22 0.28 -23.72 7.46
N GLY A 23 1.24 -22.85 7.12
CA GLY A 23 1.55 -22.51 5.74
C GLY A 23 2.26 -23.65 4.98
N SER A 24 2.02 -23.74 3.69
CA SER A 24 2.58 -24.75 2.79
C SER A 24 3.74 -24.21 1.93
N GLY A 25 4.24 -23.01 2.23
CA GLY A 25 5.27 -22.32 1.46
C GLY A 25 6.68 -22.85 1.66
N PRO A 26 7.66 -22.35 0.86
CA PRO A 26 9.07 -22.74 0.94
C PRO A 26 9.78 -22.21 2.20
N MET A 27 9.17 -21.26 2.89
CA MET A 27 9.64 -20.72 4.16
C MET A 27 8.54 -20.89 5.21
N LYS A 28 8.92 -21.11 6.47
CA LYS A 28 8.00 -21.21 7.62
C LYS A 28 8.37 -20.18 8.69
N ILE A 29 7.38 -19.69 9.43
CA ILE A 29 7.59 -18.77 10.54
C ILE A 29 8.26 -19.52 11.69
N ARG A 30 9.41 -19.02 12.13
CA ARG A 30 10.14 -19.49 13.32
C ARG A 30 9.82 -18.65 14.56
N ASP A 31 9.80 -17.32 14.39
CA ASP A 31 9.52 -16.35 15.45
C ASP A 31 8.74 -15.17 14.90
N TRP A 32 7.77 -14.68 15.66
CA TRP A 32 7.01 -13.49 15.31
C TRP A 32 6.73 -12.67 16.56
N ARG A 33 7.35 -11.50 16.60
CA ARG A 33 7.10 -10.47 17.61
C ARG A 33 6.49 -9.27 16.91
N ALA A 34 5.22 -9.00 17.22
CA ALA A 34 4.45 -7.94 16.58
C ALA A 34 5.16 -6.59 16.67
N ASN A 35 5.17 -5.82 15.58
CA ASN A 35 5.84 -4.52 15.45
C ASN A 35 7.36 -4.52 15.69
N GLU A 36 8.00 -5.67 15.73
CA GLU A 36 9.43 -5.79 15.97
C GLU A 36 10.12 -6.62 14.88
N ILE A 37 9.79 -7.91 14.79
CA ILE A 37 10.53 -8.84 13.94
C ILE A 37 9.68 -10.04 13.53
N ILE A 38 9.89 -10.50 12.31
CA ILE A 38 9.44 -11.83 11.84
C ILE A 38 10.68 -12.56 11.35
N VAL A 39 10.92 -13.75 11.89
CA VAL A 39 11.99 -14.64 11.47
C VAL A 39 11.38 -15.80 10.71
N LEU A 40 11.75 -15.94 9.45
CA LEU A 40 11.43 -17.09 8.63
C LEU A 40 12.62 -18.02 8.53
N GLU A 41 12.36 -19.33 8.49
CA GLU A 41 13.37 -20.35 8.19
C GLU A 41 12.92 -21.22 7.02
N ARG A 42 13.86 -21.82 6.30
CA ARG A 42 13.56 -22.69 5.19
C ARG A 42 12.71 -23.89 5.63
N ASN A 43 11.69 -24.19 4.85
CA ASN A 43 10.88 -25.38 5.01
C ASN A 43 11.50 -26.54 4.21
N ASP A 44 12.28 -27.38 4.88
CA ASP A 44 12.94 -28.52 4.22
C ASP A 44 11.96 -29.59 3.75
N ASN A 45 10.71 -29.56 4.22
CA ASN A 45 9.61 -30.43 3.78
C ASN A 45 8.75 -29.80 2.68
N TYR A 46 9.19 -28.70 2.07
CA TYR A 46 8.48 -28.07 0.98
C TYR A 46 8.39 -29.01 -0.23
N TYR A 47 7.20 -29.10 -0.83
CA TYR A 47 6.92 -30.01 -1.96
C TYR A 47 7.52 -29.55 -3.30
N GLY A 48 7.91 -28.28 -3.43
CA GLY A 48 8.54 -27.69 -4.63
C GLY A 48 10.03 -27.49 -4.45
N THR A 49 10.61 -26.59 -5.24
CA THR A 49 12.03 -26.24 -5.16
C THR A 49 12.31 -25.55 -3.83
N LYS A 50 13.27 -26.04 -3.06
CA LYS A 50 13.65 -25.46 -1.77
C LYS A 50 14.16 -24.03 -1.95
N ALA A 51 13.83 -23.17 -0.99
CA ALA A 51 14.37 -21.80 -0.97
C ALA A 51 15.91 -21.82 -0.87
N PRO A 52 16.61 -20.97 -1.62
CA PRO A 52 18.08 -20.90 -1.58
C PRO A 52 18.59 -20.35 -0.24
N LEU A 53 17.81 -19.49 0.41
CA LEU A 53 18.13 -18.91 1.72
C LEU A 53 17.70 -19.82 2.87
N ASN A 54 18.53 -19.95 3.89
CA ASN A 54 18.20 -20.68 5.11
C ASN A 54 17.28 -19.88 6.02
N ARG A 55 17.41 -18.55 6.02
CA ARG A 55 16.66 -17.66 6.90
C ARG A 55 16.40 -16.33 6.23
N VAL A 56 15.24 -15.72 6.52
CA VAL A 56 14.88 -14.34 6.17
C VAL A 56 14.40 -13.66 7.45
N ILE A 57 14.87 -12.45 7.70
CA ILE A 57 14.53 -11.66 8.87
C ILE A 57 13.86 -10.38 8.40
N TYR A 58 12.58 -10.18 8.76
CA TYR A 58 11.88 -8.94 8.58
C TYR A 58 11.94 -8.14 9.89
N ARG A 59 12.62 -7.00 9.85
CA ARG A 59 12.65 -6.04 10.97
C ARG A 59 11.68 -4.91 10.71
N HIS A 60 10.88 -4.55 11.70
CA HIS A 60 10.05 -3.35 11.63
C HIS A 60 10.91 -2.13 11.92
N VAL A 61 11.19 -1.33 10.89
CA VAL A 61 11.87 -0.04 11.00
C VAL A 61 10.92 1.01 10.44
N LYS A 62 10.32 1.79 11.32
CA LYS A 62 9.24 2.72 10.98
C LYS A 62 9.72 3.86 10.09
N GLU A 63 10.85 4.45 10.42
CA GLU A 63 11.34 5.66 9.76
C GLU A 63 12.10 5.34 8.47
N SER A 64 11.69 5.94 7.36
CA SER A 64 12.30 5.75 6.03
C SER A 64 13.80 6.07 6.02
N ALA A 65 14.19 7.21 6.61
CA ALA A 65 15.59 7.60 6.72
C ALA A 65 16.44 6.58 7.49
N ALA A 66 15.89 5.96 8.54
CA ALA A 66 16.59 4.91 9.27
C ALA A 66 16.78 3.65 8.41
N GLN A 67 15.76 3.25 7.62
CA GLN A 67 15.90 2.14 6.69
C GLN A 67 16.98 2.41 5.65
N ARG A 68 17.02 3.63 5.09
CA ARG A 68 18.07 4.05 4.14
C ARG A 68 19.46 3.93 4.73
N LEU A 69 19.68 4.47 5.93
CA LEU A 69 20.99 4.41 6.59
C LEU A 69 21.45 2.98 6.90
N LEU A 70 20.54 2.11 7.32
CA LEU A 70 20.85 0.69 7.55
C LEU A 70 21.23 -0.02 6.24
N LEU A 71 20.55 0.30 5.14
CA LEU A 71 20.87 -0.25 3.83
C LEU A 71 22.24 0.23 3.33
N GLU A 72 22.52 1.53 3.42
CA GLU A 72 23.80 2.13 3.00
C GLU A 72 25.00 1.59 3.80
N LYS A 73 24.79 1.19 5.07
CA LYS A 73 25.80 0.54 5.90
C LYS A 73 25.96 -0.96 5.68
N GLY A 74 25.01 -1.59 4.96
CA GLY A 74 24.97 -3.04 4.81
C GLY A 74 24.43 -3.78 6.05
N ASP A 75 23.79 -3.09 7.00
CA ASP A 75 23.15 -3.71 8.17
C ASP A 75 21.83 -4.42 7.79
N ILE A 76 21.27 -4.11 6.64
CA ILE A 76 20.15 -4.80 6.00
C ILE A 76 20.43 -5.00 4.50
N ASP A 77 19.89 -6.07 3.93
CA ASP A 77 20.03 -6.40 2.50
C ASP A 77 18.96 -5.75 1.64
N VAL A 78 17.79 -5.46 2.20
CA VAL A 78 16.63 -4.92 1.47
C VAL A 78 15.88 -3.90 2.32
N ALA A 79 15.71 -2.68 1.80
CA ALA A 79 14.75 -1.69 2.30
C ALA A 79 13.49 -1.70 1.43
N ARG A 80 12.32 -1.44 2.02
CA ARG A 80 11.04 -1.45 1.30
C ARG A 80 10.22 -0.21 1.59
N ASN A 81 9.57 0.32 0.55
CA ASN A 81 8.65 1.45 0.66
C ASN A 81 9.33 2.70 1.26
N LEU A 82 10.53 3.01 0.80
CA LEU A 82 11.18 4.27 1.15
C LEU A 82 10.34 5.45 0.67
N GLU A 83 10.36 6.53 1.43
CA GLU A 83 9.77 7.79 1.01
C GLU A 83 10.54 8.39 -0.19
N PRO A 84 9.91 9.24 -1.03
CA PRO A 84 10.52 9.76 -2.25
C PRO A 84 11.91 10.39 -2.04
N ASN A 85 12.06 11.20 -0.99
CA ASN A 85 13.33 11.88 -0.69
C ASN A 85 14.46 10.89 -0.35
N ASP A 86 14.17 9.84 0.41
CA ASP A 86 15.14 8.81 0.74
C ASP A 86 15.45 7.92 -0.46
N LEU A 87 14.44 7.61 -1.26
CA LEU A 87 14.62 6.88 -2.52
C LEU A 87 15.53 7.63 -3.48
N GLU A 88 15.36 8.94 -3.64
CA GLU A 88 16.24 9.78 -4.46
C GLU A 88 17.72 9.75 -4.00
N GLN A 89 17.99 9.59 -2.71
CA GLN A 89 19.36 9.43 -2.22
C GLN A 89 19.92 8.05 -2.53
N VAL A 90 19.11 7.00 -2.29
CA VAL A 90 19.50 5.61 -2.56
C VAL A 90 19.82 5.38 -4.04
N ILE A 91 19.03 5.94 -4.97
CA ILE A 91 19.25 5.82 -6.42
C ILE A 91 20.62 6.37 -6.85
N LYS A 92 21.18 7.34 -6.14
CA LYS A 92 22.51 7.90 -6.43
C LYS A 92 23.65 6.97 -6.03
N ASN A 93 23.40 5.99 -5.17
CA ASN A 93 24.40 5.04 -4.72
C ASN A 93 24.51 3.87 -5.72
N GLN A 94 25.64 3.77 -6.41
CA GLN A 94 25.89 2.74 -7.43
C GLN A 94 25.99 1.32 -6.87
N GLU A 95 26.18 1.15 -5.58
CA GLU A 95 26.25 -0.16 -4.91
C GLU A 95 24.85 -0.70 -4.57
N ILE A 96 23.80 0.12 -4.69
CA ILE A 96 22.43 -0.26 -4.36
C ILE A 96 21.59 -0.35 -5.63
N THR A 97 20.95 -1.48 -5.83
CA THR A 97 19.99 -1.68 -6.91
C THR A 97 18.58 -1.37 -6.45
N THR A 98 17.90 -0.50 -7.19
CA THR A 98 16.48 -0.21 -6.95
C THR A 98 15.61 -1.01 -7.93
N VAL A 99 14.55 -1.63 -7.40
CA VAL A 99 13.57 -2.38 -8.18
C VAL A 99 12.18 -1.79 -7.91
N SER A 100 11.49 -1.39 -8.98
CA SER A 100 10.11 -0.91 -8.92
C SER A 100 9.20 -1.87 -9.66
N ALA A 101 8.06 -2.19 -9.06
CA ALA A 101 7.03 -3.02 -9.67
C ALA A 101 5.63 -2.54 -9.26
N PRO A 102 4.64 -2.62 -10.17
CA PRO A 102 3.25 -2.28 -9.84
C PRO A 102 2.72 -3.23 -8.77
N LYS A 103 2.09 -2.68 -7.74
CA LYS A 103 1.52 -3.47 -6.62
C LYS A 103 0.05 -3.86 -6.84
N GLY A 104 -0.61 -3.36 -7.88
CA GLY A 104 -2.05 -3.52 -8.05
C GLY A 104 -2.86 -2.86 -6.93
N THR A 105 -2.33 -1.80 -6.32
CA THR A 105 -2.95 -1.08 -5.22
C THR A 105 -3.35 0.32 -5.67
N ILE A 106 -4.52 0.76 -5.24
CA ILE A 106 -5.02 2.12 -5.45
C ILE A 106 -5.21 2.81 -4.10
N TYR A 107 -4.76 4.06 -3.99
CA TYR A 107 -5.09 4.94 -2.88
C TYR A 107 -6.23 5.86 -3.30
N TYR A 108 -7.29 5.92 -2.52
CA TYR A 108 -8.47 6.70 -2.84
C TYR A 108 -9.10 7.30 -1.59
N ILE A 109 -9.89 8.35 -1.78
CA ILE A 109 -10.70 8.95 -0.71
C ILE A 109 -12.14 8.46 -0.87
N SER A 110 -12.63 7.75 0.14
CA SER A 110 -14.04 7.35 0.23
C SER A 110 -14.89 8.49 0.75
N LEU A 111 -16.03 8.73 0.08
CA LEU A 111 -17.01 9.72 0.49
C LEU A 111 -18.24 9.02 1.06
N ASN A 112 -18.56 9.30 2.34
CA ASN A 112 -19.73 8.71 2.99
C ASN A 112 -21.04 9.33 2.47
N GLN A 113 -21.73 8.62 1.60
CA GLN A 113 -22.96 9.08 0.97
C GLN A 113 -24.19 9.11 1.91
N LYS A 114 -24.06 8.72 3.18
CA LYS A 114 -25.09 9.01 4.21
C LYS A 114 -25.08 10.48 4.63
N ASN A 115 -23.99 11.21 4.39
CA ASN A 115 -23.95 12.65 4.53
C ASN A 115 -24.73 13.29 3.36
N GLU A 116 -25.72 14.12 3.63
CA GLU A 116 -26.62 14.71 2.63
C GLU A 116 -25.88 15.52 1.57
N ASN A 117 -24.81 16.22 1.93
CA ASN A 117 -24.00 16.99 0.99
C ASN A 117 -23.15 16.09 0.10
N LEU A 118 -22.46 15.08 0.68
CA LEU A 118 -21.64 14.13 -0.06
C LEU A 118 -22.48 13.17 -0.92
N ALA A 119 -23.76 13.00 -0.63
CA ALA A 119 -24.69 12.23 -1.46
C ALA A 119 -25.00 12.90 -2.81
N LYS A 120 -24.81 14.23 -2.95
CA LYS A 120 -25.04 14.97 -4.19
C LYS A 120 -23.95 14.65 -5.21
N PRO A 121 -24.28 14.21 -6.43
CA PRO A 121 -23.29 13.93 -7.49
C PRO A 121 -22.42 15.14 -7.83
N GLU A 122 -23.00 16.34 -7.86
CA GLU A 122 -22.32 17.60 -8.17
C GLU A 122 -21.21 17.89 -7.15
N VAL A 123 -21.45 17.61 -5.87
CA VAL A 123 -20.47 17.79 -4.80
C VAL A 123 -19.29 16.82 -5.00
N ARG A 124 -19.58 15.55 -5.26
CA ARG A 124 -18.51 14.57 -5.54
C ARG A 124 -17.70 14.89 -6.77
N GLN A 125 -18.36 15.44 -7.82
CA GLN A 125 -17.66 15.92 -9.01
C GLN A 125 -16.82 17.16 -8.70
N ALA A 126 -17.33 18.11 -7.91
CA ALA A 126 -16.58 19.29 -7.50
C ALA A 126 -15.30 18.92 -6.77
N LEU A 127 -15.37 17.98 -5.82
CA LEU A 127 -14.20 17.50 -5.06
C LEU A 127 -13.12 16.94 -5.98
N LYS A 128 -13.47 16.24 -7.07
CA LYS A 128 -12.48 15.74 -8.05
C LYS A 128 -11.75 16.87 -8.78
N TYR A 129 -12.39 18.00 -9.04
CA TYR A 129 -11.78 19.18 -9.66
C TYR A 129 -11.00 20.08 -8.67
N LEU A 130 -11.04 19.78 -7.36
CA LEU A 130 -10.25 20.47 -6.33
C LEU A 130 -8.94 19.75 -6.01
N VAL A 131 -8.72 18.57 -6.56
CA VAL A 131 -7.47 17.82 -6.37
C VAL A 131 -6.45 18.29 -7.39
N ASP A 132 -5.27 18.69 -6.91
CA ASP A 132 -4.11 18.99 -7.76
C ASP A 132 -3.33 17.68 -8.03
N TYR A 133 -3.80 16.95 -9.05
CA TYR A 133 -3.22 15.67 -9.43
C TYR A 133 -1.77 15.79 -9.90
N ASP A 134 -1.44 16.89 -10.60
CA ASP A 134 -0.10 17.11 -11.13
C ASP A 134 0.89 17.33 -9.98
N ALA A 135 0.56 18.23 -9.05
CA ALA A 135 1.40 18.45 -7.87
C ALA A 135 1.55 17.19 -6.99
N ILE A 136 0.49 16.41 -6.82
CA ILE A 136 0.56 15.12 -6.11
C ILE A 136 1.53 14.17 -6.83
N GLY A 137 1.39 14.04 -8.16
CA GLY A 137 2.23 13.16 -8.96
C GLY A 137 3.71 13.52 -8.91
N GLU A 138 4.01 14.82 -9.05
CA GLU A 138 5.37 15.33 -9.15
C GLU A 138 6.10 15.46 -7.80
N GLN A 139 5.38 15.74 -6.73
CA GLN A 139 5.97 16.10 -5.44
C GLN A 139 5.77 15.03 -4.35
N LEU A 140 4.57 14.43 -4.25
CA LEU A 140 4.25 13.52 -3.16
C LEU A 140 4.58 12.05 -3.47
N ILE A 141 4.31 11.61 -4.71
CA ILE A 141 4.41 10.18 -5.06
C ILE A 141 5.47 9.91 -6.13
N LYS A 142 6.31 10.88 -6.44
CA LYS A 142 7.38 10.74 -7.42
C LYS A 142 8.28 9.53 -7.11
N GLY A 143 8.40 8.64 -8.07
CA GLY A 143 9.21 7.42 -7.94
C GLY A 143 8.58 6.27 -7.14
N ILE A 144 7.46 6.51 -6.44
CA ILE A 144 6.77 5.48 -5.64
C ILE A 144 5.35 5.17 -6.09
N GLY A 145 4.79 6.00 -6.97
CA GLY A 145 3.45 5.83 -7.50
C GLY A 145 3.20 6.66 -8.75
N GLU A 146 2.01 6.55 -9.30
CA GLU A 146 1.55 7.33 -10.44
C GLU A 146 0.09 7.76 -10.23
N ILE A 147 -0.31 8.88 -10.86
CA ILE A 147 -1.70 9.33 -10.85
C ILE A 147 -2.55 8.38 -11.68
N HIS A 148 -3.58 7.86 -11.06
CA HIS A 148 -4.59 7.00 -11.66
C HIS A 148 -5.98 7.48 -11.25
N GLN A 149 -6.93 7.61 -12.19
CA GLN A 149 -8.23 8.25 -11.93
C GLN A 149 -9.41 7.30 -12.20
N THR A 150 -9.15 6.03 -12.51
CA THR A 150 -10.17 5.02 -12.71
C THR A 150 -10.18 4.01 -11.54
N PHE A 151 -11.24 3.19 -11.47
CA PHE A 151 -11.48 2.33 -10.30
C PHE A 151 -10.51 1.15 -10.21
N LEU A 152 -10.19 0.51 -11.33
CA LEU A 152 -9.28 -0.64 -11.34
C LEU A 152 -7.83 -0.17 -11.38
N PRO A 153 -6.95 -0.75 -10.55
CA PRO A 153 -5.52 -0.45 -10.59
C PRO A 153 -4.91 -0.80 -11.95
N LYS A 154 -3.79 -0.17 -12.25
CA LYS A 154 -2.99 -0.48 -13.45
C LYS A 154 -2.60 -1.96 -13.51
N ASN A 155 -2.61 -2.50 -14.73
CA ASN A 155 -2.34 -3.90 -15.05
C ASN A 155 -3.39 -4.91 -14.51
N ILE A 156 -4.56 -4.47 -14.11
CA ILE A 156 -5.69 -5.35 -13.81
C ILE A 156 -6.58 -5.44 -15.07
N LEU A 157 -7.02 -6.63 -15.41
CA LEU A 157 -7.90 -6.84 -16.57
C LEU A 157 -9.15 -5.96 -16.49
N GLY A 158 -9.37 -5.12 -17.49
CA GLY A 158 -10.48 -4.16 -17.55
C GLY A 158 -10.13 -2.77 -17.01
N GLU A 159 -8.86 -2.51 -16.67
CA GLU A 159 -8.42 -1.15 -16.33
C GLU A 159 -8.66 -0.19 -17.51
N LEU A 160 -8.88 1.07 -17.17
CA LEU A 160 -8.95 2.20 -18.10
C LEU A 160 -7.88 3.21 -17.72
N ASP A 161 -7.06 3.63 -18.68
CA ASP A 161 -6.04 4.68 -18.46
C ASP A 161 -6.57 6.06 -18.80
N GLU A 162 -7.74 6.40 -18.26
CA GLU A 162 -8.38 7.70 -18.44
C GLU A 162 -8.06 8.62 -17.25
N LYS A 163 -7.72 9.88 -17.55
CA LYS A 163 -7.45 10.93 -16.56
C LYS A 163 -8.32 12.16 -16.80
N PRO A 164 -9.65 12.04 -16.59
CA PRO A 164 -10.61 13.08 -16.99
C PRO A 164 -10.60 14.31 -16.06
N PHE A 165 -9.91 14.26 -14.92
CA PHE A 165 -9.93 15.33 -13.93
C PHE A 165 -8.58 16.03 -13.85
N LYS A 166 -8.64 17.35 -13.70
CA LYS A 166 -7.51 18.23 -13.38
C LYS A 166 -7.98 19.29 -12.41
N LEU A 167 -7.06 19.98 -11.75
CA LEU A 167 -7.40 21.11 -10.90
C LEU A 167 -8.15 22.17 -11.70
N ASP A 168 -9.39 22.44 -11.30
CA ASP A 168 -10.26 23.47 -11.89
C ASP A 168 -11.22 24.03 -10.84
N VAL A 169 -10.72 25.01 -10.10
CA VAL A 169 -11.47 25.64 -9.00
C VAL A 169 -12.74 26.34 -9.51
N ALA A 170 -12.71 26.92 -10.70
CA ALA A 170 -13.88 27.60 -11.26
C ALA A 170 -15.00 26.61 -11.56
N LYS A 171 -14.66 25.47 -12.16
CA LYS A 171 -15.62 24.39 -12.43
C LYS A 171 -16.15 23.78 -11.15
N ALA A 172 -15.29 23.57 -10.13
CA ALA A 172 -15.71 23.07 -8.83
C ALA A 172 -16.71 24.00 -8.15
N LYS A 173 -16.45 25.32 -8.13
CA LYS A 173 -17.39 26.34 -7.60
C LYS A 173 -18.74 26.30 -8.32
N GLY A 174 -18.76 26.23 -9.65
CA GLY A 174 -19.99 26.13 -10.41
C GLY A 174 -20.81 24.86 -10.12
N LEU A 175 -20.14 23.73 -9.84
CA LEU A 175 -20.79 22.50 -9.42
C LEU A 175 -21.38 22.62 -8.00
N LEU A 176 -20.66 23.24 -7.06
CA LEU A 176 -21.16 23.49 -5.70
C LEU A 176 -22.36 24.45 -5.72
N GLU A 177 -22.34 25.49 -6.56
CA GLU A 177 -23.48 26.40 -6.73
C GLU A 177 -24.71 25.66 -7.26
N LYS A 178 -24.56 24.78 -8.26
CA LYS A 178 -25.64 23.89 -8.75
C LYS A 178 -26.19 22.97 -7.65
N ALA A 179 -25.35 22.54 -6.72
CA ALA A 179 -25.76 21.73 -5.58
C ALA A 179 -26.46 22.55 -4.46
N GLY A 180 -26.57 23.88 -4.59
CA GLY A 180 -27.09 24.78 -3.56
C GLY A 180 -26.11 25.02 -2.41
N LEU A 181 -24.80 24.88 -2.65
CA LEU A 181 -23.73 24.95 -1.64
C LEU A 181 -22.67 25.99 -2.03
N LYS A 182 -23.12 27.15 -2.56
CA LYS A 182 -22.26 28.24 -3.03
C LYS A 182 -21.28 28.73 -1.97
N ASP A 183 -21.72 28.79 -0.70
CA ASP A 183 -20.94 29.29 0.44
C ASP A 183 -20.13 28.20 1.13
N GLY A 184 -20.08 27.00 0.54
CA GLY A 184 -19.42 25.83 1.12
C GLY A 184 -20.33 24.99 2.02
N PHE A 185 -19.73 23.96 2.64
CA PHE A 185 -20.42 23.05 3.55
C PHE A 185 -19.43 22.38 4.50
N SER A 186 -19.93 21.86 5.61
CA SER A 186 -19.16 21.01 6.55
C SER A 186 -19.57 19.54 6.41
N PHE A 187 -18.63 18.63 6.70
CA PHE A 187 -18.85 17.18 6.71
C PHE A 187 -17.93 16.47 7.70
#